data_27a448e165de468ca104fa7e5c4b68da
#
_entry.id   27a448e165de468ca104fa7e5c4b68da
#
_cell.length_a   1.000
_cell.length_b   1.000
_cell.length_c   1.000
_cell.angle_alpha   90.00
_cell.angle_beta   90.00
_cell.angle_gamma   90.00
#
_symmetry.space_group_name_H-M   'P 1'
#
loop_
_entity.id
_entity.type
_entity.pdbx_description
1 polymer ?
#
loop_
_entity_poly.entity_id
_entity_poly.type
_entity_poly.pdbx_seq_one_letter_code
_entity_poly.pdbx_strand_id
1 'polypeptide(L)'
;MILRGTAEQLRRQDWAAVAIELVLVVAGVFLGIQVANWNDDRKDRDAEKAYLARIAGDARADVAALDEIIRVAEVRKALLNEMLPKASGRPLPTGFTSARGRVPIETVPPYDPSANSSPGFALFILTPLDENRSGYQTLIATGAIAGMEDREAHMRIQDYYAAVDREKHFEIALEQNRDKFVDAQRKAGISPVRPMSVEQITAALARDPEMLATAQNYWLYTNRHLKLARDLQKQAKGLAEWLETRG
;
A
#
# COMPACT_ATOMS: atom_id res chain seq x y z
N MET A 1 -68.12 -52.03 -8.86
CA MET A 1 -67.20 -53.09 -9.32
C MET A 1 -65.86 -52.52 -9.82
N ILE A 2 -65.67 -51.20 -9.90
CA ILE A 2 -64.48 -50.54 -10.46
C ILE A 2 -63.34 -50.40 -9.42
N LEU A 3 -63.68 -50.34 -8.14
CA LEU A 3 -62.65 -50.08 -7.05
C LEU A 3 -61.86 -51.35 -6.64
N ARG A 4 -62.27 -52.54 -7.03
CA ARG A 4 -61.51 -53.78 -6.76
C ARG A 4 -60.36 -54.01 -7.73
N GLY A 5 -60.50 -53.58 -9.00
CA GLY A 5 -59.47 -53.74 -10.01
C GLY A 5 -58.23 -52.84 -9.77
N THR A 6 -58.46 -51.63 -9.29
CA THR A 6 -57.37 -50.69 -8.99
C THR A 6 -56.52 -51.06 -7.73
N ALA A 7 -57.19 -51.74 -6.75
CA ALA A 7 -56.45 -52.23 -5.56
C ALA A 7 -55.56 -53.44 -5.88
N GLU A 8 -55.99 -54.28 -6.84
CA GLU A 8 -55.23 -55.47 -7.30
C GLU A 8 -54.05 -55.07 -8.21
N GLN A 9 -54.22 -54.02 -9.02
CA GLN A 9 -53.10 -53.44 -9.81
C GLN A 9 -52.08 -52.78 -8.94
N LEU A 10 -52.46 -52.05 -7.87
CA LEU A 10 -51.57 -51.50 -6.90
C LEU A 10 -50.79 -52.54 -6.05
N ARG A 11 -51.38 -53.76 -5.92
CA ARG A 11 -50.76 -54.85 -5.17
C ARG A 11 -49.76 -55.67 -6.01
N ARG A 12 -49.78 -55.54 -7.32
CA ARG A 12 -48.79 -56.10 -8.26
C ARG A 12 -47.70 -55.14 -8.64
N GLN A 13 -47.77 -53.93 -8.12
CA GLN A 13 -46.72 -52.93 -8.35
C GLN A 13 -45.48 -53.44 -7.66
N ASP A 14 -44.40 -53.61 -8.44
CA ASP A 14 -43.11 -54.07 -7.95
C ASP A 14 -42.47 -52.93 -7.15
N TRP A 15 -42.80 -52.87 -5.86
CA TRP A 15 -42.30 -51.84 -4.96
C TRP A 15 -40.80 -51.74 -4.96
N ALA A 16 -40.11 -52.83 -5.30
CA ALA A 16 -38.65 -52.83 -5.45
C ALA A 16 -38.22 -52.00 -6.68
N ALA A 17 -38.95 -52.14 -7.79
CA ALA A 17 -38.67 -51.32 -8.99
C ALA A 17 -38.94 -49.84 -8.74
N VAL A 18 -40.04 -49.48 -8.07
CA VAL A 18 -40.37 -48.10 -7.69
C VAL A 18 -39.33 -47.52 -6.73
N ALA A 19 -38.88 -48.32 -5.76
CA ALA A 19 -37.83 -47.88 -4.82
C ALA A 19 -36.48 -47.66 -5.53
N ILE A 20 -36.12 -48.55 -6.47
CA ILE A 20 -34.88 -48.39 -7.26
C ILE A 20 -34.99 -47.15 -8.16
N GLU A 21 -36.12 -46.91 -8.82
CA GLU A 21 -36.35 -45.73 -9.66
C GLU A 21 -36.24 -44.43 -8.84
N LEU A 22 -36.85 -44.41 -7.64
CA LEU A 22 -36.76 -43.27 -6.72
C LEU A 22 -35.30 -43.03 -6.30
N VAL A 23 -34.57 -44.10 -5.93
CA VAL A 23 -33.13 -43.96 -5.55
C VAL A 23 -32.30 -43.43 -6.72
N LEU A 24 -32.55 -43.91 -7.94
CA LEU A 24 -31.84 -43.44 -9.13
C LEU A 24 -32.11 -41.96 -9.42
N VAL A 25 -33.36 -41.50 -9.27
CA VAL A 25 -33.73 -40.09 -9.44
C VAL A 25 -33.05 -39.23 -8.37
N VAL A 26 -33.12 -39.63 -7.09
CA VAL A 26 -32.48 -38.91 -6.00
C VAL A 26 -30.95 -38.88 -6.17
N ALA A 27 -30.34 -40.01 -6.55
CA ALA A 27 -28.90 -40.07 -6.83
C ALA A 27 -28.54 -39.20 -8.03
N GLY A 28 -29.32 -39.16 -9.08
CA GLY A 28 -29.10 -38.30 -10.25
C GLY A 28 -29.15 -36.80 -9.90
N VAL A 29 -30.15 -36.38 -9.12
CA VAL A 29 -30.28 -35.02 -8.64
C VAL A 29 -29.10 -34.66 -7.72
N PHE A 30 -28.74 -35.54 -6.78
CA PHE A 30 -27.63 -35.34 -5.86
C PHE A 30 -26.30 -35.19 -6.61
N LEU A 31 -26.01 -36.08 -7.57
CA LEU A 31 -24.83 -36.02 -8.42
C LEU A 31 -24.80 -34.72 -9.25
N GLY A 32 -25.96 -34.31 -9.80
CA GLY A 32 -26.10 -33.05 -10.53
C GLY A 32 -25.71 -31.83 -9.68
N ILE A 33 -26.20 -31.78 -8.42
CA ILE A 33 -25.87 -30.74 -7.48
C ILE A 33 -24.36 -30.76 -7.11
N GLN A 34 -23.78 -31.93 -6.88
CA GLN A 34 -22.38 -32.07 -6.56
C GLN A 34 -21.46 -31.61 -7.70
N VAL A 35 -21.80 -31.96 -8.94
CA VAL A 35 -21.05 -31.50 -10.12
C VAL A 35 -21.18 -30.00 -10.30
N ALA A 36 -22.35 -29.41 -10.06
CA ALA A 36 -22.55 -27.96 -10.11
C ALA A 36 -21.69 -27.25 -9.04
N ASN A 37 -21.78 -27.71 -7.79
CA ASN A 37 -20.98 -27.15 -6.69
C ASN A 37 -19.48 -27.27 -6.98
N TRP A 38 -19.01 -28.43 -7.43
CA TRP A 38 -17.59 -28.62 -7.76
C TRP A 38 -17.10 -27.68 -8.88
N ASN A 39 -17.95 -27.44 -9.90
CA ASN A 39 -17.63 -26.52 -10.97
C ASN A 39 -17.58 -25.06 -10.47
N ASP A 40 -18.48 -24.68 -9.55
CA ASP A 40 -18.51 -23.35 -8.97
C ASP A 40 -17.31 -23.13 -8.03
N ASP A 41 -16.98 -24.09 -7.16
CA ASP A 41 -15.76 -24.08 -6.33
C ASP A 41 -14.49 -23.94 -7.17
N ARG A 42 -14.45 -24.56 -8.35
CA ARG A 42 -13.32 -24.44 -9.27
C ARG A 42 -13.23 -23.03 -9.85
N LYS A 43 -14.34 -22.45 -10.28
CA LYS A 43 -14.38 -21.06 -10.80
C LYS A 43 -13.96 -20.06 -9.74
N ASP A 44 -14.40 -20.26 -8.49
CA ASP A 44 -14.06 -19.38 -7.37
C ASP A 44 -12.56 -19.44 -7.07
N ARG A 45 -11.95 -20.63 -7.06
CA ARG A 45 -10.49 -20.77 -6.92
C ARG A 45 -9.72 -20.15 -8.08
N ASP A 46 -10.16 -20.31 -9.31
CA ASP A 46 -9.51 -19.71 -10.48
C ASP A 46 -9.63 -18.17 -10.43
N ALA A 47 -10.78 -17.65 -9.97
CA ALA A 47 -10.97 -16.22 -9.74
C ALA A 47 -10.08 -15.68 -8.61
N GLU A 48 -9.98 -16.40 -7.48
CA GLU A 48 -9.09 -16.04 -6.36
C GLU A 48 -7.64 -15.93 -6.82
N LYS A 49 -7.14 -16.93 -7.56
CA LYS A 49 -5.79 -16.89 -8.14
C LYS A 49 -5.57 -15.67 -9.05
N ALA A 50 -6.54 -15.35 -9.88
CA ALA A 50 -6.46 -14.19 -10.76
C ALA A 50 -6.42 -12.86 -9.95
N TYR A 51 -7.17 -12.75 -8.85
CA TYR A 51 -7.09 -11.60 -7.95
C TYR A 51 -5.74 -11.50 -7.26
N LEU A 52 -5.21 -12.61 -6.72
CA LEU A 52 -3.91 -12.63 -6.07
C LEU A 52 -2.78 -12.22 -7.03
N ALA A 53 -2.80 -12.75 -8.25
CA ALA A 53 -1.84 -12.37 -9.30
C ALA A 53 -1.91 -10.88 -9.66
N ARG A 54 -3.12 -10.31 -9.71
CA ARG A 54 -3.33 -8.88 -9.97
C ARG A 54 -2.80 -8.02 -8.84
N ILE A 55 -3.07 -8.39 -7.58
CA ILE A 55 -2.56 -7.67 -6.40
C ILE A 55 -1.02 -7.77 -6.33
N ALA A 56 -0.43 -8.91 -6.69
CA ALA A 56 1.01 -9.04 -6.82
C ALA A 56 1.59 -8.07 -7.86
N GLY A 57 0.89 -7.90 -8.99
CA GLY A 57 1.23 -6.92 -10.02
C GLY A 57 1.12 -5.47 -9.52
N ASP A 58 0.04 -5.13 -8.82
CA ASP A 58 -0.17 -3.82 -8.21
C ASP A 58 0.96 -3.52 -7.21
N ALA A 59 1.29 -4.46 -6.31
CA ALA A 59 2.36 -4.30 -5.33
C ALA A 59 3.76 -4.11 -5.97
N ARG A 60 4.04 -4.77 -7.10
CA ARG A 60 5.31 -4.54 -7.84
C ARG A 60 5.38 -3.14 -8.46
N ALA A 61 4.27 -2.66 -9.00
CA ALA A 61 4.21 -1.31 -9.52
C ALA A 61 4.44 -0.27 -8.42
N ASP A 62 3.87 -0.51 -7.23
CA ASP A 62 4.10 0.34 -6.05
C ASP A 62 5.57 0.33 -5.60
N VAL A 63 6.29 -0.79 -5.73
CA VAL A 63 7.75 -0.83 -5.44
C VAL A 63 8.48 0.18 -6.32
N ALA A 64 8.18 0.23 -7.62
CA ALA A 64 8.84 1.17 -8.54
C ALA A 64 8.49 2.63 -8.23
N ALA A 65 7.23 2.92 -7.87
CA ALA A 65 6.82 4.25 -7.44
C ALA A 65 7.54 4.68 -6.14
N LEU A 66 7.66 3.76 -5.19
CA LEU A 66 8.34 4.00 -3.92
C LEU A 66 9.85 4.20 -4.08
N ASP A 67 10.50 3.59 -5.07
CA ASP A 67 11.91 3.86 -5.40
C ASP A 67 12.14 5.35 -5.71
N GLU A 68 11.27 5.95 -6.51
CA GLU A 68 11.36 7.38 -6.84
C GLU A 68 11.05 8.28 -5.63
N ILE A 69 10.03 7.94 -4.85
CA ILE A 69 9.68 8.67 -3.62
C ILE A 69 10.86 8.66 -2.64
N ILE A 70 11.47 7.50 -2.42
CA ILE A 70 12.63 7.33 -1.54
C ILE A 70 13.79 8.18 -2.05
N ARG A 71 14.10 8.11 -3.34
CA ARG A 71 15.19 8.87 -3.97
C ARG A 71 14.99 10.38 -3.77
N VAL A 72 13.81 10.91 -4.01
CA VAL A 72 13.50 12.34 -3.81
C VAL A 72 13.58 12.72 -2.33
N ALA A 73 13.08 11.87 -1.43
CA ALA A 73 13.15 12.10 0.01
C ALA A 73 14.58 12.06 0.54
N GLU A 74 15.43 11.17 0.00
CA GLU A 74 16.86 11.09 0.36
C GLU A 74 17.62 12.36 -0.01
N VAL A 75 17.43 12.87 -1.24
CA VAL A 75 18.06 14.13 -1.69
C VAL A 75 17.63 15.28 -0.80
N ARG A 76 16.36 15.44 -0.54
CA ARG A 76 15.81 16.48 0.33
C ARG A 76 16.38 16.38 1.74
N LYS A 77 16.43 15.16 2.31
CA LYS A 77 17.00 14.93 3.63
C LYS A 77 18.49 15.21 3.67
N ALA A 78 19.24 14.83 2.65
CA ALA A 78 20.67 15.10 2.54
C ALA A 78 20.97 16.59 2.55
N LEU A 79 20.21 17.40 1.79
CA LEU A 79 20.29 18.86 1.81
C LEU A 79 20.03 19.44 3.19
N LEU A 80 18.94 19.02 3.83
CA LEU A 80 18.59 19.49 5.17
C LEU A 80 19.63 19.06 6.21
N ASN A 81 20.21 17.86 6.09
CA ASN A 81 21.31 17.38 6.94
C ASN A 81 22.57 18.25 6.80
N GLU A 82 22.83 18.76 5.62
CA GLU A 82 24.00 19.64 5.38
C GLU A 82 23.77 21.06 5.89
N MET A 83 22.58 21.62 5.64
CA MET A 83 22.28 23.02 5.91
C MET A 83 21.99 23.33 7.39
N LEU A 84 21.16 22.47 8.03
CA LEU A 84 20.63 22.76 9.36
C LEU A 84 21.70 22.86 10.46
N PRO A 85 22.73 21.98 10.52
CA PRO A 85 23.81 22.14 11.49
C PRO A 85 24.62 23.42 11.29
N LYS A 86 24.89 23.77 10.02
CA LYS A 86 25.65 24.99 9.66
C LYS A 86 24.85 26.24 10.01
N ALA A 87 23.54 26.24 9.77
CA ALA A 87 22.68 27.40 10.04
C ALA A 87 22.41 27.60 11.54
N SER A 88 22.21 26.49 12.29
CA SER A 88 21.87 26.55 13.72
C SER A 88 23.09 26.59 14.65
N GLY A 89 24.27 26.25 14.16
CA GLY A 89 25.48 26.02 14.99
C GLY A 89 25.37 24.80 15.92
N ARG A 90 24.42 23.91 15.70
CA ARG A 90 24.13 22.72 16.55
C ARG A 90 24.04 21.46 15.72
N PRO A 91 24.53 20.31 16.21
CA PRO A 91 24.38 19.05 15.51
C PRO A 91 22.90 18.61 15.46
N LEU A 92 22.54 17.85 14.43
CA LEU A 92 21.22 17.21 14.35
C LEU A 92 21.11 16.10 15.40
N PRO A 93 19.90 15.83 15.92
CA PRO A 93 19.67 14.74 16.84
C PRO A 93 19.90 13.39 16.16
N THR A 94 20.37 12.40 16.93
CA THR A 94 20.61 11.03 16.46
C THR A 94 19.37 10.12 16.61
N GLY A 95 18.30 10.64 17.20
CA GLY A 95 17.02 9.94 17.39
C GLY A 95 16.08 10.76 18.24
N PHE A 96 14.81 10.35 18.23
CA PHE A 96 13.76 10.93 19.08
C PHE A 96 13.15 9.85 19.96
N THR A 97 12.75 10.23 21.18
CA THR A 97 11.95 9.37 22.04
C THR A 97 10.49 9.79 21.94
N SER A 98 9.63 8.87 21.60
CA SER A 98 8.18 9.04 21.58
C SER A 98 7.53 8.14 22.62
N ALA A 99 6.24 8.32 22.90
CA ALA A 99 5.46 7.40 23.75
C ALA A 99 5.45 5.95 23.24
N ARG A 100 5.76 5.74 21.96
CA ARG A 100 5.83 4.41 21.32
C ARG A 100 7.25 3.85 21.18
N GLY A 101 8.24 4.51 21.82
CA GLY A 101 9.64 4.13 21.77
C GLY A 101 10.52 5.09 20.96
N ARG A 102 11.76 4.64 20.74
CA ARG A 102 12.76 5.44 20.01
C ARG A 102 12.46 5.46 18.51
N VAL A 103 12.40 6.65 17.93
CA VAL A 103 12.32 6.87 16.49
C VAL A 103 13.74 7.09 15.97
N PRO A 104 14.28 6.19 15.13
CA PRO A 104 15.62 6.35 14.58
C PRO A 104 15.65 7.46 13.53
N ILE A 105 16.84 8.00 13.31
CA ILE A 105 17.11 8.87 12.17
C ILE A 105 17.56 8.00 11.00
N GLU A 106 16.84 8.10 9.89
CA GLU A 106 17.20 7.40 8.66
C GLU A 106 18.54 7.94 8.12
N THR A 107 19.43 7.04 7.76
CA THR A 107 20.66 7.39 7.08
C THR A 107 20.42 7.62 5.60
N VAL A 108 21.05 8.63 5.03
CA VAL A 108 21.02 8.95 3.60
C VAL A 108 22.44 9.25 3.11
N PRO A 109 22.74 9.04 1.82
CA PRO A 109 23.98 9.50 1.22
C PRO A 109 24.16 11.01 1.39
N PRO A 110 25.39 11.54 1.40
CA PRO A 110 25.64 12.97 1.33
C PRO A 110 24.96 13.59 0.10
N TYR A 111 24.61 14.87 0.18
CA TYR A 111 24.08 15.60 -0.95
C TYR A 111 25.12 15.68 -2.08
N ASP A 112 24.71 15.30 -3.29
CA ASP A 112 25.52 15.42 -4.49
C ASP A 112 24.98 16.56 -5.38
N PRO A 113 25.68 17.70 -5.44
CA PRO A 113 25.24 18.82 -6.27
C PRO A 113 25.33 18.54 -7.77
N SER A 114 26.10 17.54 -8.20
CA SER A 114 26.20 17.19 -9.62
C SER A 114 24.99 16.41 -10.12
N ALA A 115 24.31 15.68 -9.24
CA ALA A 115 23.13 14.90 -9.55
C ALA A 115 21.81 15.70 -9.48
N ASN A 116 21.84 16.93 -8.90
CA ASN A 116 20.63 17.71 -8.64
C ASN A 116 20.79 19.15 -9.12
N SER A 117 19.95 19.54 -10.06
CA SER A 117 20.05 20.82 -10.79
C SER A 117 19.79 22.07 -9.94
N SER A 118 19.06 21.97 -8.82
CA SER A 118 18.75 23.11 -7.94
C SER A 118 18.43 22.66 -6.52
N PRO A 119 19.20 23.09 -5.51
CA PRO A 119 18.88 22.84 -4.10
C PRO A 119 17.48 23.34 -3.70
N GLY A 120 17.09 24.53 -4.15
CA GLY A 120 15.78 25.10 -3.86
C GLY A 120 14.62 24.22 -4.41
N PHE A 121 14.77 23.71 -5.63
CA PHE A 121 13.79 22.83 -6.22
C PHE A 121 13.75 21.46 -5.51
N ALA A 122 14.89 20.89 -5.15
CA ALA A 122 14.97 19.63 -4.42
C ALA A 122 14.33 19.71 -3.02
N LEU A 123 14.33 20.88 -2.38
CA LEU A 123 13.62 21.14 -1.13
C LEU A 123 12.10 21.32 -1.34
N PHE A 124 11.71 21.80 -2.51
CA PHE A 124 10.31 22.10 -2.83
C PHE A 124 9.52 20.87 -3.30
N ILE A 125 10.16 20.01 -4.13
CA ILE A 125 9.46 18.91 -4.79
C ILE A 125 9.04 17.83 -3.79
N LEU A 126 7.78 17.40 -3.92
CA LEU A 126 7.24 16.18 -3.33
C LEU A 126 6.76 15.27 -4.45
N THR A 127 6.97 13.97 -4.27
CA THR A 127 6.43 12.95 -5.15
C THR A 127 5.45 12.14 -4.30
N PRO A 128 4.13 12.33 -4.45
CA PRO A 128 3.14 11.57 -3.71
C PRO A 128 3.08 10.13 -4.24
N LEU A 129 2.66 9.21 -3.39
CA LEU A 129 2.42 7.82 -3.78
C LEU A 129 1.14 7.74 -4.62
N ASP A 130 1.30 7.39 -5.88
CA ASP A 130 0.19 7.00 -6.78
C ASP A 130 0.07 5.48 -6.74
N GLU A 131 -0.62 5.00 -5.72
CA GLU A 131 -0.73 3.57 -5.46
C GLU A 131 -1.64 2.84 -6.43
N ASN A 132 -1.29 1.61 -6.76
CA ASN A 132 -2.12 0.71 -7.53
C ASN A 132 -3.06 -0.08 -6.62
N ARG A 133 -4.37 0.15 -6.77
CA ARG A 133 -5.41 -0.54 -5.99
C ARG A 133 -6.39 -1.33 -6.85
N SER A 134 -6.11 -1.50 -8.13
CA SER A 134 -7.09 -2.06 -9.07
C SER A 134 -7.49 -3.49 -8.71
N GLY A 135 -6.56 -4.31 -8.30
CA GLY A 135 -6.79 -5.68 -7.82
C GLY A 135 -7.58 -5.70 -6.52
N TYR A 136 -7.16 -4.90 -5.54
CA TYR A 136 -7.81 -4.82 -4.23
C TYR A 136 -9.24 -4.25 -4.32
N GLN A 137 -9.45 -3.18 -5.07
CA GLN A 137 -10.78 -2.61 -5.29
C GLN A 137 -11.72 -3.60 -5.96
N THR A 138 -11.23 -4.36 -6.93
CA THR A 138 -12.03 -5.42 -7.59
C THR A 138 -12.40 -6.51 -6.58
N LEU A 139 -11.45 -6.95 -5.76
CA LEU A 139 -11.67 -7.97 -4.72
C LEU A 139 -12.74 -7.54 -3.69
N ILE A 140 -12.74 -6.27 -3.29
CA ILE A 140 -13.77 -5.70 -2.39
C ILE A 140 -15.10 -5.55 -3.12
N ALA A 141 -15.12 -4.97 -4.31
CA ALA A 141 -16.34 -4.68 -5.06
C ALA A 141 -17.14 -5.93 -5.44
N THR A 142 -16.45 -7.05 -5.70
CA THR A 142 -17.07 -8.34 -6.00
C THR A 142 -17.49 -9.10 -4.74
N GLY A 143 -17.09 -8.66 -3.55
CA GLY A 143 -17.28 -9.40 -2.30
C GLY A 143 -16.39 -10.65 -2.17
N ALA A 144 -15.51 -10.91 -3.13
CA ALA A 144 -14.64 -12.09 -3.15
C ALA A 144 -13.69 -12.14 -1.94
N ILE A 145 -13.35 -10.98 -1.35
CA ILE A 145 -12.54 -10.89 -0.13
C ILE A 145 -13.16 -11.65 1.05
N ALA A 146 -14.49 -11.66 1.16
CA ALA A 146 -15.20 -12.36 2.24
C ALA A 146 -15.22 -13.88 2.06
N GLY A 147 -15.15 -14.35 0.80
CA GLY A 147 -15.12 -15.76 0.42
C GLY A 147 -13.71 -16.35 0.24
N MET A 148 -12.66 -15.56 0.43
CA MET A 148 -11.28 -15.99 0.24
C MET A 148 -10.93 -17.16 1.17
N GLU A 149 -10.51 -18.27 0.60
CA GLU A 149 -10.14 -19.48 1.35
C GLU A 149 -8.78 -19.27 2.06
N ASP A 150 -7.84 -18.58 1.41
CA ASP A 150 -6.52 -18.25 1.99
C ASP A 150 -6.60 -17.07 2.95
N ARG A 151 -6.85 -17.38 4.23
CA ARG A 151 -6.89 -16.35 5.31
C ARG A 151 -5.57 -15.61 5.50
N GLU A 152 -4.44 -16.25 5.21
CA GLU A 152 -3.13 -15.58 5.31
C GLU A 152 -2.98 -14.53 4.20
N ALA A 153 -3.39 -14.85 2.98
CA ALA A 153 -3.44 -13.90 1.87
C ALA A 153 -4.33 -12.71 2.22
N HIS A 154 -5.52 -12.97 2.74
CA HIS A 154 -6.45 -11.92 3.18
C HIS A 154 -5.77 -10.96 4.19
N MET A 155 -5.17 -11.48 5.27
CA MET A 155 -4.52 -10.65 6.28
C MET A 155 -3.36 -9.84 5.71
N ARG A 156 -2.48 -10.46 4.91
CA ARG A 156 -1.31 -9.78 4.32
C ARG A 156 -1.72 -8.66 3.37
N ILE A 157 -2.76 -8.89 2.57
CA ILE A 157 -3.32 -7.89 1.66
C ILE A 157 -3.89 -6.71 2.45
N GLN A 158 -4.69 -6.97 3.49
CA GLN A 158 -5.25 -5.92 4.32
C GLN A 158 -4.17 -5.11 5.04
N ASP A 159 -3.17 -5.77 5.61
CA ASP A 159 -2.06 -5.11 6.31
C ASP A 159 -1.25 -4.21 5.37
N TYR A 160 -1.04 -4.65 4.13
CA TYR A 160 -0.36 -3.88 3.11
C TYR A 160 -1.14 -2.61 2.75
N TYR A 161 -2.42 -2.72 2.39
CA TYR A 161 -3.21 -1.54 2.03
C TYR A 161 -3.47 -0.60 3.22
N ALA A 162 -3.55 -1.13 4.44
CA ALA A 162 -3.54 -0.30 5.64
C ALA A 162 -2.21 0.45 5.84
N ALA A 163 -1.08 -0.11 5.39
CA ALA A 163 0.20 0.59 5.39
C ALA A 163 0.26 1.67 4.31
N VAL A 164 -0.28 1.41 3.12
CA VAL A 164 -0.45 2.40 2.05
C VAL A 164 -1.29 3.58 2.54
N ASP A 165 -2.42 3.33 3.19
CA ASP A 165 -3.27 4.40 3.74
C ASP A 165 -2.56 5.24 4.80
N ARG A 166 -1.74 4.62 5.64
CA ARG A 166 -0.92 5.34 6.63
C ARG A 166 0.11 6.25 5.96
N GLU A 167 0.75 5.79 4.89
CA GLU A 167 1.72 6.59 4.13
C GLU A 167 1.04 7.81 3.50
N LYS A 168 -0.06 7.62 2.78
CA LYS A 168 -0.82 8.70 2.17
C LYS A 168 -1.32 9.73 3.18
N HIS A 169 -1.79 9.29 4.35
CA HIS A 169 -2.16 10.20 5.43
C HIS A 169 -0.98 11.03 5.92
N PHE A 170 0.20 10.43 5.96
CA PHE A 170 1.41 11.10 6.39
C PHE A 170 1.93 12.09 5.33
N GLU A 171 1.76 11.80 4.05
CA GLU A 171 2.10 12.71 2.95
C GLU A 171 1.39 14.08 3.07
N ILE A 172 0.14 14.09 3.49
CA ILE A 172 -0.61 15.33 3.76
C ILE A 172 0.09 16.17 4.83
N ALA A 173 0.53 15.55 5.92
CA ALA A 173 1.24 16.25 6.99
C ALA A 173 2.63 16.72 6.53
N LEU A 174 3.32 15.95 5.70
CA LEU A 174 4.59 16.34 5.09
C LEU A 174 4.40 17.56 4.18
N GLU A 175 3.37 17.53 3.33
CA GLU A 175 3.03 18.64 2.43
C GLU A 175 2.75 19.94 3.20
N GLN A 176 1.95 19.88 4.24
CA GLN A 176 1.67 21.03 5.11
C GLN A 176 2.95 21.61 5.75
N ASN A 177 3.90 20.77 6.12
CA ASN A 177 5.17 21.23 6.67
C ASN A 177 6.11 21.79 5.60
N ARG A 178 6.09 21.23 4.38
CA ARG A 178 6.77 21.83 3.24
C ARG A 178 6.19 23.23 2.95
N ASP A 179 4.89 23.38 2.94
CA ASP A 179 4.24 24.67 2.62
C ASP A 179 4.58 25.75 3.63
N LYS A 180 4.62 25.42 4.93
CA LYS A 180 5.09 26.33 5.97
C LYS A 180 6.55 26.76 5.74
N PHE A 181 7.40 25.83 5.34
CA PHE A 181 8.80 26.12 5.03
C PHE A 181 8.92 26.98 3.77
N VAL A 182 8.14 26.69 2.71
CA VAL A 182 8.10 27.50 1.48
C VAL A 182 7.57 28.90 1.75
N ASP A 183 6.58 29.07 2.61
CA ASP A 183 6.09 30.37 3.03
C ASP A 183 7.15 31.19 3.77
N ALA A 184 7.92 30.57 4.66
CA ALA A 184 9.03 31.21 5.32
C ALA A 184 10.15 31.60 4.34
N GLN A 185 10.48 30.71 3.38
CA GLN A 185 11.39 31.03 2.28
C GLN A 185 10.94 32.25 1.48
N ARG A 186 9.66 32.29 1.10
CA ARG A 186 9.08 33.40 0.34
C ARG A 186 9.19 34.73 1.10
N LYS A 187 8.91 34.74 2.41
CA LYS A 187 9.07 35.93 3.27
C LYS A 187 10.54 36.40 3.31
N ALA A 188 11.50 35.47 3.28
CA ALA A 188 12.92 35.74 3.21
C ALA A 188 13.42 36.12 1.80
N GLY A 189 12.53 36.27 0.82
CA GLY A 189 12.88 36.58 -0.57
C GLY A 189 13.48 35.44 -1.38
N ILE A 190 13.32 34.21 -0.92
CA ILE A 190 13.81 32.99 -1.56
C ILE A 190 12.70 32.39 -2.44
N SER A 191 13.07 31.98 -3.65
CA SER A 191 12.17 31.34 -4.59
C SER A 191 12.72 29.97 -5.00
N PRO A 192 11.92 28.89 -5.00
CA PRO A 192 12.36 27.58 -5.44
C PRO A 192 12.80 27.51 -6.90
N VAL A 193 12.29 28.45 -7.74
CA VAL A 193 12.61 28.50 -9.17
C VAL A 193 13.84 29.34 -9.50
N ARG A 194 14.38 30.08 -8.53
CA ARG A 194 15.63 30.83 -8.73
C ARG A 194 16.82 29.95 -8.36
N PRO A 195 17.84 29.86 -9.19
CA PRO A 195 19.07 29.17 -8.84
C PRO A 195 19.69 29.80 -7.58
N MET A 196 19.83 28.99 -6.53
CA MET A 196 20.52 29.38 -5.30
C MET A 196 21.45 28.24 -4.90
N SER A 197 22.64 28.60 -4.40
CA SER A 197 23.53 27.59 -3.85
C SER A 197 23.09 27.12 -2.47
N VAL A 198 23.65 26.00 -2.02
CA VAL A 198 23.42 25.46 -0.67
C VAL A 198 23.84 26.49 0.38
N GLU A 199 24.99 27.20 0.14
CA GLU A 199 25.51 28.22 1.03
C GLU A 199 24.60 29.43 1.16
N GLN A 200 23.98 29.86 0.05
CA GLN A 200 23.03 30.98 0.05
C GLN A 200 21.76 30.64 0.85
N ILE A 201 21.23 29.44 0.69
CA ILE A 201 20.05 28.99 1.45
C ILE A 201 20.44 28.82 2.93
N THR A 202 21.59 28.23 3.22
CA THR A 202 22.11 28.08 4.60
C THR A 202 22.29 29.43 5.29
N ALA A 203 22.83 30.42 4.60
CA ALA A 203 23.00 31.76 5.15
C ALA A 203 21.64 32.47 5.40
N ALA A 204 20.64 32.19 4.61
CA ALA A 204 19.27 32.68 4.84
C ALA A 204 18.64 32.00 6.07
N LEU A 205 18.75 30.69 6.19
CA LEU A 205 18.33 29.93 7.39
C LEU A 205 18.97 30.45 8.68
N ALA A 206 20.26 30.79 8.63
CA ALA A 206 20.97 31.30 9.80
C ALA A 206 20.49 32.71 10.23
N ARG A 207 19.93 33.50 9.31
CA ARG A 207 19.47 34.88 9.58
C ARG A 207 18.00 34.95 9.98
N ASP A 208 17.21 33.99 9.62
CA ASP A 208 15.76 33.98 9.84
C ASP A 208 15.37 32.81 10.78
N PRO A 209 15.02 33.08 12.06
CA PRO A 209 14.63 32.07 13.03
C PRO A 209 13.31 31.33 12.64
N GLU A 210 12.36 31.99 11.96
CA GLU A 210 11.11 31.36 11.51
C GLU A 210 11.41 30.35 10.41
N MET A 211 12.24 30.75 9.44
CA MET A 211 12.65 29.86 8.35
C MET A 211 13.48 28.68 8.89
N LEU A 212 14.37 28.90 9.86
CA LEU A 212 15.14 27.81 10.49
C LEU A 212 14.22 26.82 11.22
N ALA A 213 13.28 27.31 12.02
CA ALA A 213 12.36 26.46 12.78
C ALA A 213 11.46 25.64 11.86
N THR A 214 10.94 26.24 10.77
CA THR A 214 10.13 25.52 9.79
C THR A 214 10.95 24.48 9.01
N ALA A 215 12.20 24.77 8.68
CA ALA A 215 13.12 23.81 8.06
C ALA A 215 13.46 22.62 8.98
N GLN A 216 13.63 22.84 10.28
CA GLN A 216 13.83 21.78 11.27
C GLN A 216 12.61 20.88 11.39
N ASN A 217 11.41 21.45 11.41
CA ASN A 217 10.17 20.66 11.37
C ASN A 217 10.07 19.86 10.06
N TYR A 218 10.33 20.49 8.92
CA TYR A 218 10.31 19.82 7.63
C TYR A 218 11.32 18.67 7.55
N TRP A 219 12.51 18.83 8.12
CA TRP A 219 13.49 17.75 8.26
C TRP A 219 12.95 16.56 9.07
N LEU A 220 12.26 16.82 10.20
CA LEU A 220 11.66 15.78 11.02
C LEU A 220 10.60 14.98 10.24
N TYR A 221 9.72 15.69 9.52
CA TYR A 221 8.68 15.06 8.69
C TYR A 221 9.30 14.30 7.51
N THR A 222 10.34 14.86 6.87
CA THR A 222 11.10 14.16 5.81
C THR A 222 11.74 12.88 6.34
N ASN A 223 12.30 12.88 7.54
CA ASN A 223 12.84 11.67 8.16
C ASN A 223 11.77 10.60 8.36
N ARG A 224 10.60 10.99 8.84
CA ARG A 224 9.50 10.07 9.08
C ARG A 224 8.92 9.51 7.79
N HIS A 225 8.74 10.35 6.78
CA HIS A 225 8.29 9.94 5.44
C HIS A 225 9.24 8.93 4.82
N LEU A 226 10.55 9.22 4.81
CA LEU A 226 11.55 8.29 4.27
C LEU A 226 11.50 6.92 4.96
N LYS A 227 11.31 6.90 6.28
CA LYS A 227 11.15 5.63 7.00
C LYS A 227 9.89 4.89 6.57
N LEU A 228 8.75 5.57 6.48
CA LEU A 228 7.48 4.96 6.11
C LEU A 228 7.52 4.43 4.67
N ALA A 229 8.09 5.21 3.74
CA ALA A 229 8.23 4.79 2.34
C ALA A 229 9.13 3.55 2.21
N ARG A 230 10.25 3.48 2.93
CA ARG A 230 11.13 2.30 2.96
C ARG A 230 10.46 1.08 3.57
N ASP A 231 9.74 1.27 4.69
CA ASP A 231 8.99 0.20 5.35
C ASP A 231 7.88 -0.33 4.42
N LEU A 232 7.16 0.56 3.74
CA LEU A 232 6.10 0.20 2.78
C LEU A 232 6.69 -0.53 1.56
N GLN A 233 7.80 -0.05 1.00
CA GLN A 233 8.47 -0.71 -0.12
C GLN A 233 8.88 -2.15 0.23
N LYS A 234 9.42 -2.36 1.44
CA LYS A 234 9.74 -3.71 1.92
C LYS A 234 8.48 -4.60 2.02
N GLN A 235 7.36 -4.02 2.49
CA GLN A 235 6.08 -4.75 2.57
C GLN A 235 5.54 -5.08 1.17
N ALA A 236 5.57 -4.12 0.24
CA ALA A 236 5.15 -4.32 -1.16
C ALA A 236 5.94 -5.46 -1.83
N LYS A 237 7.27 -5.42 -1.68
CA LYS A 237 8.17 -6.47 -2.19
C LYS A 237 7.85 -7.84 -1.61
N GLY A 238 7.75 -7.91 -0.27
CA GLY A 238 7.45 -9.16 0.41
C GLY A 238 6.05 -9.70 0.09
N LEU A 239 5.05 -8.83 -0.11
CA LEU A 239 3.71 -9.24 -0.53
C LEU A 239 3.73 -9.77 -1.96
N ALA A 240 4.34 -9.06 -2.91
CA ALA A 240 4.41 -9.48 -4.30
C ALA A 240 5.08 -10.85 -4.44
N GLU A 241 6.27 -11.02 -3.85
CA GLU A 241 7.02 -12.28 -3.87
C GLU A 241 6.23 -13.43 -3.24
N TRP A 242 5.56 -13.17 -2.12
CA TRP A 242 4.79 -14.19 -1.41
C TRP A 242 3.53 -14.62 -2.19
N LEU A 243 2.81 -13.67 -2.82
CA LEU A 243 1.63 -13.97 -3.64
C LEU A 243 1.98 -14.79 -4.89
N GLU A 244 3.14 -14.54 -5.51
CA GLU A 244 3.62 -15.30 -6.67
C GLU A 244 3.85 -16.78 -6.39
N THR A 245 4.19 -17.14 -5.15
CA THR A 245 4.36 -18.55 -4.76
C THR A 245 3.03 -19.30 -4.64
N ARG A 246 1.87 -18.61 -4.74
CA ARG A 246 0.52 -19.15 -4.50
C ARG A 246 -0.41 -19.10 -5.72
N GLY A 247 -0.03 -18.39 -6.76
CA GLY A 247 -0.73 -18.37 -8.06
C GLY A 247 -0.24 -19.48 -8.96
#